data_eaa7edc208462f12421234217c9d58ab
#
_entry.id   eaa7edc208462f12421234217c9d58ab
#
_cell.length_a   1.000
_cell.length_b   1.000
_cell.length_c   1.000
_cell.angle_alpha   90.00
_cell.angle_beta   90.00
_cell.angle_gamma   90.00
#
_symmetry.space_group_name_H-M   'P 1'
#
loop_
_entity.id
_entity.type
_entity.pdbx_description
1 polymer ?
#
loop_
_entity_poly.entity_id
_entity_poly.type
_entity_poly.pdbx_seq_one_letter_code
_entity_poly.pdbx_strand_id
1 'polypeptide(L)'
;MEDEPHAEFPEDPDEPGGSMRPGEPIEPYGAEEDDEEELEEDEYEDEYEDEREETGESVTIEIAGLSLYTHHGVGEAEREVGQRLVLDLRLDLGEADATVTDAIEDTVDYGEVCQLVALIAQQRSHKTLERLCGTIADRLLGDYDLEGVWVKATKPEPPIALHVDEVSVEVWREAEE
;
A
#
# COMPACT_ATOMS: atom_id res chain seq x y z
N MET A 1 -37.42 -4.60 -34.03
CA MET A 1 -38.35 -3.52 -34.34
C MET A 1 -39.12 -3.27 -33.06
N GLU A 2 -38.57 -2.38 -32.22
CA GLU A 2 -39.18 -1.74 -31.05
C GLU A 2 -38.02 -1.07 -30.31
N ASP A 3 -37.94 0.12 -30.57
CA ASP A 3 -37.96 1.45 -29.94
C ASP A 3 -37.23 1.53 -28.59
N GLU A 4 -36.06 2.16 -28.63
CA GLU A 4 -35.41 2.75 -27.45
C GLU A 4 -35.97 4.18 -27.24
N PRO A 5 -36.32 4.57 -26.01
CA PRO A 5 -36.61 5.97 -25.70
C PRO A 5 -35.34 6.73 -25.32
N HIS A 6 -35.08 7.80 -26.05
CA HIS A 6 -34.15 8.88 -25.72
C HIS A 6 -34.54 9.54 -24.39
N ALA A 7 -33.60 9.65 -23.47
CA ALA A 7 -33.71 10.53 -22.31
C ALA A 7 -33.22 11.93 -22.67
N GLU A 8 -34.14 12.88 -22.67
CA GLU A 8 -33.88 14.32 -22.78
C GLU A 8 -33.34 14.86 -21.44
N PHE A 9 -32.21 15.59 -21.50
CA PHE A 9 -31.70 16.40 -20.40
C PHE A 9 -32.40 17.77 -20.41
N PRO A 10 -32.83 18.30 -19.27
CA PRO A 10 -33.37 19.66 -19.19
C PRO A 10 -32.25 20.70 -19.20
N GLU A 11 -32.42 21.69 -20.01
CA GLU A 11 -31.64 22.94 -20.09
C GLU A 11 -31.93 23.82 -18.87
N ASP A 12 -30.83 24.34 -18.27
CA ASP A 12 -30.87 25.25 -17.13
C ASP A 12 -30.95 26.70 -17.65
N PRO A 13 -32.01 27.49 -17.34
CA PRO A 13 -32.07 28.89 -17.70
C PRO A 13 -31.85 29.77 -16.48
N ASP A 14 -30.64 30.29 -16.23
CA ASP A 14 -30.44 31.54 -15.50
C ASP A 14 -28.98 31.99 -15.46
N GLU A 15 -28.56 32.71 -16.49
CA GLU A 15 -27.49 33.67 -16.39
C GLU A 15 -28.07 35.09 -16.26
N PRO A 16 -27.76 35.86 -15.21
CA PRO A 16 -27.93 37.29 -15.26
C PRO A 16 -26.60 37.97 -15.58
N GLY A 17 -26.58 38.65 -16.72
CA GLY A 17 -25.56 39.60 -17.10
C GLY A 17 -25.40 40.75 -16.13
N GLY A 18 -24.16 40.94 -15.65
CA GLY A 18 -23.70 42.06 -14.83
C GLY A 18 -22.96 43.08 -15.67
N SER A 19 -23.58 44.20 -15.90
CA SER A 19 -23.14 45.41 -16.58
C SER A 19 -21.92 46.05 -15.95
N MET A 20 -20.86 46.26 -16.73
CA MET A 20 -19.72 47.13 -16.42
C MET A 20 -20.18 48.62 -16.47
N ARG A 21 -19.86 49.33 -15.43
CA ARG A 21 -19.89 50.85 -15.46
C ARG A 21 -18.44 51.36 -15.56
N PRO A 22 -18.18 52.34 -16.39
CA PRO A 22 -16.85 52.96 -16.52
C PRO A 22 -16.69 54.17 -15.62
N GLY A 23 -15.49 54.26 -15.03
CA GLY A 23 -14.77 55.51 -14.80
C GLY A 23 -15.07 56.32 -13.56
N GLU A 24 -14.12 56.27 -12.60
CA GLU A 24 -13.78 57.44 -11.80
C GLU A 24 -12.25 57.50 -11.65
N PRO A 25 -11.62 58.69 -11.75
CA PRO A 25 -10.18 58.83 -11.71
C PRO A 25 -9.65 58.85 -10.26
N ILE A 26 -8.57 58.15 -10.05
CA ILE A 26 -7.83 58.11 -8.77
C ILE A 26 -6.88 59.33 -8.72
N GLU A 27 -7.06 60.16 -7.74
CA GLU A 27 -6.13 61.29 -7.44
C GLU A 27 -4.88 60.75 -6.68
N PRO A 28 -3.70 61.39 -6.90
CA PRO A 28 -2.46 60.94 -6.25
C PRO A 28 -2.35 61.57 -4.87
N TYR A 29 -2.22 60.72 -3.85
CA TYR A 29 -1.84 61.18 -2.52
C TYR A 29 -0.32 61.36 -2.40
N GLY A 30 0.03 62.48 -1.78
CA GLY A 30 1.29 63.14 -1.66
C GLY A 30 2.39 62.34 -0.96
N ALA A 31 3.57 62.82 -1.31
CA ALA A 31 4.84 62.50 -0.65
C ALA A 31 4.90 63.16 0.72
N GLU A 32 5.21 62.41 1.74
CA GLU A 32 5.80 62.93 2.99
C GLU A 32 6.88 61.92 3.45
N GLU A 33 8.10 62.38 3.32
CA GLU A 33 9.16 62.57 4.30
C GLU A 33 9.76 61.31 4.98
N ASP A 34 11.00 61.12 4.67
CA ASP A 34 12.12 60.46 5.31
C ASP A 34 12.00 60.29 6.84
N ASP A 35 11.96 59.03 7.28
CA ASP A 35 12.55 58.60 8.54
C ASP A 35 13.43 57.40 8.28
N GLU A 36 14.75 57.65 8.26
CA GLU A 36 15.79 56.61 8.30
C GLU A 36 15.77 55.97 9.68
N GLU A 37 15.02 54.89 9.87
CA GLU A 37 15.24 53.95 10.98
C GLU A 37 16.21 52.87 10.49
N GLU A 38 17.43 52.95 11.05
CA GLU A 38 18.42 51.89 11.00
C GLU A 38 17.77 50.62 11.58
N LEU A 39 17.34 49.68 10.71
CA LEU A 39 16.98 48.34 11.10
C LEU A 39 18.28 47.56 11.32
N GLU A 40 18.58 47.30 12.58
CA GLU A 40 19.59 46.32 12.98
C GLU A 40 19.25 44.98 12.28
N GLU A 41 20.17 44.54 11.42
CA GLU A 41 20.14 43.21 10.81
C GLU A 41 20.39 42.18 11.93
N ASP A 42 19.31 41.72 12.58
CA ASP A 42 19.34 40.48 13.37
C ASP A 42 19.58 39.36 12.38
N GLU A 43 20.81 38.86 12.33
CA GLU A 43 21.20 37.61 11.73
C GLU A 43 20.47 36.47 12.49
N TYR A 44 19.22 36.19 12.11
CA TYR A 44 18.61 34.89 12.39
C TYR A 44 19.23 33.94 11.39
N GLU A 45 20.29 33.25 11.80
CA GLU A 45 20.67 31.98 11.20
C GLU A 45 19.51 31.01 11.46
N ASP A 46 18.54 30.99 10.54
CA ASP A 46 17.56 29.90 10.45
C ASP A 46 18.36 28.64 10.12
N GLU A 47 18.79 27.93 11.17
CA GLU A 47 19.06 26.48 11.10
C GLU A 47 17.73 25.79 10.77
N TYR A 48 17.27 25.92 9.52
CA TYR A 48 16.39 24.90 8.95
C TYR A 48 17.25 23.65 8.78
N GLU A 49 17.30 22.83 9.80
CA GLU A 49 17.61 21.43 9.62
C GLU A 49 16.61 20.94 8.58
N ASP A 50 17.09 20.85 7.34
CA ASP A 50 16.42 20.24 6.21
C ASP A 50 16.23 18.75 6.60
N GLU A 51 15.19 18.48 7.40
CA GLU A 51 14.61 17.15 7.51
C GLU A 51 14.05 16.81 6.13
N ARG A 52 14.97 16.60 5.19
CA ARG A 52 14.66 15.79 4.01
C ARG A 52 14.30 14.43 4.59
N GLU A 53 13.02 14.21 4.77
CA GLU A 53 12.51 12.88 4.69
C GLU A 53 13.11 12.31 3.41
N GLU A 54 14.06 11.41 3.56
CA GLU A 54 14.51 10.56 2.47
C GLU A 54 13.27 9.79 2.02
N THR A 55 12.48 10.40 1.13
CA THR A 55 11.47 9.68 0.36
C THR A 55 12.24 8.88 -0.68
N GLY A 56 13.06 7.93 -0.21
CA GLY A 56 13.61 6.89 -1.02
C GLY A 56 12.45 6.20 -1.73
N GLU A 57 12.56 6.00 -3.03
CA GLU A 57 11.59 5.22 -3.76
C GLU A 57 11.60 3.80 -3.18
N SER A 58 10.60 3.46 -2.37
CA SER A 58 10.45 2.10 -1.84
C SER A 58 9.53 1.30 -2.76
N VAL A 59 9.96 0.10 -3.10
CA VAL A 59 9.21 -0.85 -3.92
C VAL A 59 8.59 -1.92 -3.04
N THR A 60 7.29 -2.12 -3.19
CA THR A 60 6.54 -3.19 -2.54
C THR A 60 5.89 -4.09 -3.58
N ILE A 61 6.08 -5.41 -3.46
CA ILE A 61 5.39 -6.41 -4.28
C ILE A 61 4.24 -6.99 -3.46
N GLU A 62 3.02 -6.94 -4.01
CA GLU A 62 1.85 -7.58 -3.41
C GLU A 62 1.41 -8.80 -4.22
N ILE A 63 1.25 -9.94 -3.54
CA ILE A 63 0.69 -11.17 -4.09
C ILE A 63 -0.62 -11.43 -3.36
N ALA A 64 -1.74 -11.34 -4.07
CA ALA A 64 -3.05 -11.50 -3.49
C ALA A 64 -3.73 -12.79 -4.00
N GLY A 65 -4.37 -13.50 -3.08
CA GLY A 65 -5.24 -14.62 -3.41
C GLY A 65 -4.53 -15.89 -3.86
N LEU A 66 -3.28 -16.16 -3.43
CA LEU A 66 -2.61 -17.43 -3.69
C LEU A 66 -3.37 -18.57 -3.00
N SER A 67 -4.14 -19.33 -3.78
CA SER A 67 -5.03 -20.37 -3.28
C SER A 67 -4.37 -21.75 -3.34
N LEU A 68 -4.26 -22.39 -2.18
CA LEU A 68 -3.61 -23.68 -2.02
C LEU A 68 -4.53 -24.65 -1.28
N TYR A 69 -4.39 -25.95 -1.55
CA TYR A 69 -4.98 -26.99 -0.71
C TYR A 69 -3.92 -27.49 0.26
N THR A 70 -4.20 -27.40 1.56
CA THR A 70 -3.21 -27.62 2.61
C THR A 70 -3.80 -28.40 3.79
N HIS A 71 -2.92 -28.91 4.66
CA HIS A 71 -3.27 -29.75 5.80
C HIS A 71 -2.85 -29.08 7.14
N HIS A 72 -3.39 -27.87 7.39
CA HIS A 72 -3.10 -27.10 8.61
C HIS A 72 -4.31 -27.01 9.50
N GLY A 73 -4.14 -27.13 10.82
CA GLY A 73 -5.19 -26.93 11.80
C GLY A 73 -4.94 -27.63 13.12
N VAL A 74 -5.70 -27.23 14.14
CA VAL A 74 -5.58 -27.76 15.51
C VAL A 74 -6.11 -29.19 15.57
N GLY A 75 -7.24 -29.46 14.90
CA GLY A 75 -7.87 -30.77 14.86
C GLY A 75 -7.08 -31.80 14.04
N GLU A 76 -7.00 -33.04 14.51
CA GLU A 76 -6.36 -34.11 13.76
C GLU A 76 -7.13 -34.42 12.46
N ALA A 77 -8.45 -34.52 12.53
CA ALA A 77 -9.31 -34.72 11.36
C ALA A 77 -9.17 -33.60 10.33
N GLU A 78 -9.02 -32.36 10.78
CA GLU A 78 -8.78 -31.20 9.92
C GLU A 78 -7.48 -31.33 9.13
N ARG A 79 -6.41 -31.76 9.80
CA ARG A 79 -5.10 -31.99 9.16
C ARG A 79 -5.09 -33.24 8.27
N GLU A 80 -5.91 -34.24 8.58
CA GLU A 80 -6.05 -35.47 7.76
C GLU A 80 -6.78 -35.17 6.45
N VAL A 81 -7.92 -34.50 6.54
CA VAL A 81 -8.76 -34.17 5.37
C VAL A 81 -8.11 -33.05 4.53
N GLY A 82 -7.57 -32.02 5.19
CA GLY A 82 -7.08 -30.82 4.54
C GLY A 82 -8.20 -29.86 4.16
N GLN A 83 -7.81 -28.66 3.72
CA GLN A 83 -8.74 -27.63 3.31
C GLN A 83 -8.07 -26.58 2.40
N ARG A 84 -8.89 -25.78 1.75
CA ARG A 84 -8.43 -24.62 1.01
C ARG A 84 -7.90 -23.56 1.97
N LEU A 85 -6.74 -23.02 1.63
CA LEU A 85 -6.12 -21.85 2.27
C LEU A 85 -5.85 -20.81 1.21
N VAL A 86 -6.07 -19.55 1.53
CA VAL A 86 -5.71 -18.42 0.69
C VAL A 86 -4.61 -17.64 1.39
N LEU A 87 -3.53 -17.36 0.68
CA LEU A 87 -2.39 -16.58 1.16
C LEU A 87 -2.30 -15.28 0.41
N ASP A 88 -2.12 -14.20 1.16
CA ASP A 88 -1.77 -12.88 0.66
C ASP A 88 -0.41 -12.51 1.24
N LEU A 89 0.45 -11.94 0.41
CA LEU A 89 1.81 -11.55 0.80
C LEU A 89 2.08 -10.12 0.36
N ARG A 90 2.87 -9.42 1.17
CA ARG A 90 3.49 -8.16 0.82
C ARG A 90 4.98 -8.29 1.12
N LEU A 91 5.80 -8.00 0.11
CA LEU A 91 7.25 -8.01 0.17
C LEU A 91 7.73 -6.57 0.06
N ASP A 92 8.43 -6.09 1.05
CA ASP A 92 9.03 -4.77 1.06
C ASP A 92 10.49 -4.91 0.62
N LEU A 93 10.80 -4.34 -0.53
CA LEU A 93 12.13 -4.43 -1.14
C LEU A 93 13.01 -3.23 -0.78
N GLY A 94 12.43 -2.18 -0.16
CA GLY A 94 13.12 -0.91 -0.07
C GLY A 94 13.41 -0.31 -1.45
N GLU A 95 14.60 0.21 -1.64
CA GLU A 95 15.06 0.69 -2.94
C GLU A 95 15.36 -0.50 -3.87
N ALA A 96 14.76 -0.51 -5.06
CA ALA A 96 15.00 -1.56 -6.05
C ALA A 96 15.47 -0.96 -7.37
N ASP A 97 16.67 -1.38 -7.81
CA ASP A 97 17.29 -0.90 -9.05
C ASP A 97 16.47 -1.23 -10.31
N ALA A 98 15.59 -2.23 -10.23
CA ALA A 98 14.70 -2.63 -11.32
C ALA A 98 13.79 -1.50 -11.82
N THR A 99 13.50 -0.48 -11.01
CA THR A 99 12.75 0.72 -11.42
C THR A 99 13.47 1.51 -12.52
N VAL A 100 14.80 1.32 -12.64
CA VAL A 100 15.67 2.00 -13.60
C VAL A 100 16.20 1.04 -14.65
N THR A 101 16.59 -0.18 -14.25
CA THR A 101 17.29 -1.15 -15.10
C THR A 101 16.35 -2.00 -15.95
N ASP A 102 15.10 -2.21 -15.51
CA ASP A 102 14.14 -3.16 -16.10
C ASP A 102 14.71 -4.60 -16.16
N ALA A 103 15.56 -4.97 -15.21
CA ALA A 103 16.22 -6.26 -15.15
C ALA A 103 15.64 -7.10 -13.99
N ILE A 104 15.35 -8.39 -14.26
CA ILE A 104 14.75 -9.29 -13.27
C ILE A 104 15.71 -9.61 -12.12
N GLU A 105 17.01 -9.56 -12.38
CA GLU A 105 18.07 -9.75 -11.39
C GLU A 105 18.16 -8.64 -10.34
N ASP A 106 17.55 -7.49 -10.61
CA ASP A 106 17.53 -6.32 -9.74
C ASP A 106 16.22 -6.19 -8.96
N THR A 107 15.41 -7.25 -8.94
CA THR A 107 14.15 -7.34 -8.18
C THR A 107 13.88 -8.78 -7.73
N VAL A 108 12.71 -9.02 -7.16
CA VAL A 108 12.27 -10.36 -6.73
C VAL A 108 11.34 -10.98 -7.77
N ASP A 109 11.67 -12.18 -8.26
CA ASP A 109 10.76 -12.97 -9.09
C ASP A 109 9.60 -13.50 -8.23
N TYR A 110 8.45 -12.82 -8.33
CA TYR A 110 7.25 -13.21 -7.59
C TYR A 110 6.71 -14.58 -8.01
N GLY A 111 7.05 -15.08 -9.19
CA GLY A 111 6.70 -16.42 -9.63
C GLY A 111 7.46 -17.49 -8.83
N GLU A 112 8.75 -17.27 -8.58
CA GLU A 112 9.57 -18.12 -7.69
C GLU A 112 9.09 -18.04 -6.25
N VAL A 113 8.74 -16.84 -5.78
CA VAL A 113 8.13 -16.65 -4.44
C VAL A 113 6.87 -17.47 -4.27
N CYS A 114 5.93 -17.41 -5.23
CA CYS A 114 4.70 -18.20 -5.18
C CYS A 114 4.97 -19.71 -5.10
N GLN A 115 5.96 -20.20 -5.86
CA GLN A 115 6.35 -21.61 -5.86
C GLN A 115 6.97 -22.02 -4.50
N LEU A 116 7.85 -21.20 -3.96
CA LEU A 116 8.47 -21.42 -2.64
C LEU A 116 7.42 -21.45 -1.53
N VAL A 117 6.51 -20.47 -1.51
CA VAL A 117 5.42 -20.39 -0.53
C VAL A 117 4.50 -21.61 -0.61
N ALA A 118 4.13 -22.04 -1.82
CA ALA A 118 3.34 -23.26 -2.03
C ALA A 118 4.06 -24.49 -1.51
N LEU A 119 5.37 -24.60 -1.76
CA LEU A 119 6.19 -25.69 -1.26
C LEU A 119 6.23 -25.73 0.27
N ILE A 120 6.48 -24.60 0.94
CA ILE A 120 6.48 -24.49 2.40
C ILE A 120 5.13 -24.89 2.99
N ALA A 121 4.04 -24.38 2.42
CA ALA A 121 2.68 -24.64 2.90
C ALA A 121 2.25 -26.11 2.73
N GLN A 122 2.84 -26.85 1.78
CA GLN A 122 2.52 -28.24 1.49
C GLN A 122 3.46 -29.26 2.13
N GLN A 123 4.71 -28.86 2.47
CA GLN A 123 5.70 -29.78 3.02
C GLN A 123 5.40 -30.27 4.43
N ARG A 124 4.82 -29.42 5.27
CA ARG A 124 4.56 -29.71 6.68
C ARG A 124 3.17 -29.24 7.09
N SER A 125 2.50 -30.05 7.90
CA SER A 125 1.30 -29.65 8.59
C SER A 125 1.62 -28.86 9.85
N HIS A 126 1.08 -27.65 9.96
CA HIS A 126 1.17 -26.83 11.17
C HIS A 126 -0.16 -26.84 11.91
N LYS A 127 -0.11 -26.80 13.25
CA LYS A 127 -1.32 -26.75 14.08
C LYS A 127 -1.95 -25.36 14.05
N THR A 128 -1.16 -24.32 13.85
CA THR A 128 -1.61 -22.93 13.87
C THR A 128 -1.21 -22.20 12.59
N LEU A 129 -2.04 -21.25 12.15
CA LEU A 129 -1.74 -20.40 10.99
C LEU A 129 -0.62 -19.41 11.31
N GLU A 130 -0.49 -18.97 12.56
CA GLU A 130 0.59 -18.11 13.03
C GLU A 130 1.96 -18.74 12.76
N ARG A 131 2.07 -20.06 13.04
CA ARG A 131 3.32 -20.77 12.78
C ARG A 131 3.61 -20.93 11.31
N LEU A 132 2.58 -21.15 10.50
CA LEU A 132 2.72 -21.20 9.05
C LEU A 132 3.18 -19.86 8.50
N CYS A 133 2.47 -18.77 8.82
CA CYS A 133 2.81 -17.42 8.36
C CYS A 133 4.22 -17.02 8.78
N GLY A 134 4.58 -17.26 10.05
CA GLY A 134 5.94 -16.98 10.55
C GLY A 134 7.00 -17.79 9.79
N THR A 135 6.75 -19.08 9.52
CA THR A 135 7.69 -19.93 8.76
C THR A 135 7.88 -19.43 7.33
N ILE A 136 6.80 -18.96 6.68
CA ILE A 136 6.87 -18.37 5.33
C ILE A 136 7.68 -17.08 5.37
N ALA A 137 7.36 -16.17 6.30
CA ALA A 137 8.02 -14.88 6.42
C ALA A 137 9.53 -15.03 6.71
N ASP A 138 9.89 -15.87 7.71
CA ASP A 138 11.30 -16.15 8.07
C ASP A 138 12.07 -16.72 6.86
N ARG A 139 11.41 -17.55 6.05
CA ARG A 139 12.04 -18.16 4.88
C ARG A 139 12.25 -17.15 3.75
N LEU A 140 11.26 -16.28 3.49
CA LEU A 140 11.37 -15.25 2.47
C LEU A 140 12.45 -14.22 2.81
N LEU A 141 12.54 -13.77 4.07
CA LEU A 141 13.61 -12.89 4.53
C LEU A 141 15.00 -13.54 4.46
N GLY A 142 15.08 -14.86 4.59
CA GLY A 142 16.35 -15.59 4.50
C GLY A 142 16.82 -15.86 3.07
N ASP A 143 15.91 -15.93 2.10
CA ASP A 143 16.24 -16.29 0.72
C ASP A 143 16.29 -15.09 -0.22
N TYR A 144 15.66 -13.97 0.13
CA TYR A 144 15.57 -12.75 -0.66
C TYR A 144 16.07 -11.55 0.13
N ASP A 145 16.58 -10.55 -0.58
CA ASP A 145 16.97 -9.26 0.00
C ASP A 145 15.72 -8.40 0.14
N LEU A 146 15.12 -8.40 1.34
CA LEU A 146 13.87 -7.74 1.67
C LEU A 146 14.03 -6.98 2.98
N GLU A 147 13.46 -5.79 3.08
CA GLU A 147 13.38 -5.02 4.33
C GLU A 147 12.29 -5.57 5.25
N GLY A 148 11.19 -6.10 4.67
CA GLY A 148 10.10 -6.65 5.43
C GLY A 148 9.20 -7.59 4.62
N VAL A 149 8.48 -8.45 5.35
CA VAL A 149 7.51 -9.38 4.78
C VAL A 149 6.25 -9.44 5.63
N TRP A 150 5.11 -9.20 4.99
CA TRP A 150 3.80 -9.46 5.57
C TRP A 150 3.18 -10.68 4.91
N VAL A 151 2.65 -11.58 5.73
CA VAL A 151 1.97 -12.81 5.29
C VAL A 151 0.62 -12.91 5.98
N LYS A 152 -0.44 -13.06 5.21
CA LYS A 152 -1.79 -13.35 5.70
C LYS A 152 -2.24 -14.71 5.19
N ALA A 153 -2.74 -15.54 6.09
CA ALA A 153 -3.35 -16.83 5.78
C ALA A 153 -4.83 -16.82 6.15
N THR A 154 -5.69 -17.07 5.19
CA THR A 154 -7.14 -17.07 5.35
C THR A 154 -7.74 -18.46 5.09
N LYS A 155 -8.55 -18.95 6.03
CA LYS A 155 -9.44 -20.09 5.85
C LYS A 155 -10.82 -19.57 5.44
N PRO A 156 -11.22 -19.68 4.17
CA PRO A 156 -12.53 -19.18 3.73
C PRO A 156 -13.70 -20.02 4.26
N GLU A 157 -13.42 -21.26 4.68
CA GLU A 157 -14.43 -22.18 5.25
C GLU A 157 -13.85 -22.82 6.52
N PRO A 158 -13.80 -22.07 7.65
CA PRO A 158 -13.21 -22.60 8.87
C PRO A 158 -14.07 -23.72 9.46
N PRO A 159 -13.47 -24.86 9.91
CA PRO A 159 -14.21 -26.02 10.41
C PRO A 159 -14.69 -25.81 11.85
N ILE A 160 -15.57 -24.85 12.06
CA ILE A 160 -16.19 -24.52 13.34
C ILE A 160 -17.70 -24.64 13.26
N ALA A 161 -18.34 -25.01 14.37
CA ALA A 161 -19.79 -25.26 14.40
C ALA A 161 -20.66 -23.97 14.51
N LEU A 162 -20.08 -22.84 14.16
CA LEU A 162 -20.74 -21.53 14.14
C LEU A 162 -20.66 -20.95 12.72
N HIS A 163 -21.59 -20.05 12.41
CA HIS A 163 -21.52 -19.34 11.14
C HIS A 163 -20.44 -18.27 11.23
N VAL A 164 -19.35 -18.50 10.51
CA VAL A 164 -18.21 -17.57 10.35
C VAL A 164 -17.80 -17.64 8.87
N ASP A 165 -17.76 -16.49 8.22
CA ASP A 165 -17.44 -16.42 6.79
C ASP A 165 -16.00 -16.85 6.52
N GLU A 166 -15.07 -16.32 7.30
CA GLU A 166 -13.65 -16.67 7.20
C GLU A 166 -12.91 -16.47 8.51
N VAL A 167 -11.77 -17.10 8.65
CA VAL A 167 -10.79 -16.83 9.73
C VAL A 167 -9.45 -16.55 9.08
N SER A 168 -8.82 -15.44 9.44
CA SER A 168 -7.50 -15.09 8.96
C SER A 168 -6.53 -14.79 10.10
N VAL A 169 -5.25 -15.04 9.83
CA VAL A 169 -4.11 -14.68 10.68
C VAL A 169 -3.10 -13.97 9.81
N GLU A 170 -2.49 -12.92 10.33
CA GLU A 170 -1.44 -12.19 9.66
C GLU A 170 -0.20 -12.04 10.55
N VAL A 171 0.96 -12.03 9.92
CA VAL A 171 2.26 -11.87 10.56
C VAL A 171 3.09 -10.90 9.74
N TRP A 172 3.70 -9.93 10.41
CA TRP A 172 4.73 -9.05 9.88
C TRP A 172 6.09 -9.45 10.44
N ARG A 173 7.13 -9.40 9.60
CA ARG A 173 8.54 -9.57 9.97
C ARG A 173 9.37 -8.54 9.24
N GLU A 174 10.34 -7.98 9.94
CA GLU A 174 11.37 -7.10 9.38
C GLU A 174 12.67 -7.86 9.31
N ALA A 175 13.55 -7.50 8.37
CA ALA A 175 14.90 -8.00 8.33
C ALA A 175 15.63 -7.60 9.62
N GLU A 176 16.47 -8.51 10.15
CA GLU A 176 17.36 -8.18 11.27
C GLU A 176 18.56 -7.40 10.70
N GLU A 177 18.87 -6.21 11.29
CA GLU A 177 20.03 -5.40 10.95
C GLU A 177 21.37 -6.14 11.22
#